data_d32af1623b7bca514893388341f9062c
#
_entry.id   d32af1623b7bca514893388341f9062c
#
_cell.length_a   1.000
_cell.length_b   1.000
_cell.length_c   1.000
_cell.angle_alpha   90.00
_cell.angle_beta   90.00
_cell.angle_gamma   90.00
#
_symmetry.space_group_name_H-M   'P 1'
#
loop_
_entity.id
_entity.type
_entity.pdbx_description
1 polymer ?
#
loop_
_entity_poly.entity_id
_entity_poly.type
_entity_poly.pdbx_seq_one_letter_code
_entity_poly.pdbx_strand_id
1 'polypeptide(L)'
;MPDREPMPHHMPPRDFDCIICGTCVADILVRPVPLATPVGGGRLFHVDPITATTGGIVCNTGVALGRLGMRVAAASLVGKDLWGELIHERLTADSLDVTALDRHPTLATSTTAALIDPGGERSFAHHVGAPAALDLDFLRRHAGHFARSRFAVLGYFGLLPGLEPVFREAVALIRDAGCRVAVETAGSGGSLEQLAPALPFIDLFVPSLDEAVEQTGLREPREIVACYRQHGAPGLLGVKLGSRGVLLSPAAGEFLDIPCIAAPGPVADTTGAGDAFLAGLLTGLLRAMPVAEAGRLGAATAACCVTGIGATAGLRSFAATMALLN
;
A
#
# COMPACT_ATOMS: atom_id res chain seq x y z
N MET A 1 -15.55 -7.26 -26.35
CA MET A 1 -15.04 -7.74 -25.03
C MET A 1 -16.20 -8.38 -24.31
N PRO A 2 -16.05 -9.53 -23.65
CA PRO A 2 -17.17 -10.10 -22.91
C PRO A 2 -17.54 -9.18 -21.75
N ASP A 3 -18.85 -8.96 -21.59
CA ASP A 3 -19.43 -8.21 -20.50
C ASP A 3 -18.90 -8.76 -19.16
N ARG A 4 -18.15 -7.94 -18.42
CA ARG A 4 -17.69 -8.32 -17.08
C ARG A 4 -18.86 -8.11 -16.13
N GLU A 5 -19.28 -9.18 -15.49
CA GLU A 5 -20.24 -9.11 -14.40
C GLU A 5 -19.75 -8.12 -13.32
N PRO A 6 -20.66 -7.33 -12.75
CA PRO A 6 -20.36 -6.50 -11.59
C PRO A 6 -19.80 -7.37 -10.46
N MET A 7 -19.03 -6.76 -9.55
CA MET A 7 -18.40 -7.45 -8.42
C MET A 7 -19.37 -8.50 -7.82
N PRO A 8 -19.09 -9.81 -7.92
CA PRO A 8 -19.99 -10.81 -7.35
C PRO A 8 -20.05 -10.60 -5.84
N HIS A 9 -21.24 -10.57 -5.30
CA HIS A 9 -21.50 -10.40 -3.86
C HIS A 9 -20.89 -11.51 -3.01
N HIS A 10 -20.39 -12.59 -3.62
CA HIS A 10 -19.80 -13.71 -2.91
C HIS A 10 -18.56 -14.25 -3.65
N MET A 11 -17.38 -13.94 -3.12
CA MET A 11 -16.15 -14.58 -3.58
C MET A 11 -16.02 -15.97 -2.91
N PRO A 12 -15.55 -17.01 -3.65
CA PRO A 12 -15.37 -18.33 -3.05
C PRO A 12 -14.38 -18.26 -1.86
N PRO A 13 -14.57 -19.10 -0.85
CA PRO A 13 -13.63 -19.17 0.27
C PRO A 13 -12.27 -19.58 -0.24
N ARG A 14 -11.25 -18.83 0.12
CA ARG A 14 -9.82 -19.10 -0.13
C ARG A 14 -9.06 -19.04 1.19
N ASP A 15 -7.83 -19.54 1.22
CA ASP A 15 -7.04 -19.56 2.44
C ASP A 15 -6.72 -18.14 2.93
N PHE A 16 -6.45 -17.23 1.98
CA PHE A 16 -6.15 -15.83 2.26
C PHE A 16 -7.22 -14.90 1.68
N ASP A 17 -7.52 -13.86 2.44
CA ASP A 17 -8.36 -12.77 1.96
C ASP A 17 -7.54 -11.85 1.05
N CYS A 18 -6.26 -11.59 1.41
CA CYS A 18 -5.31 -10.83 0.59
C CYS A 18 -3.92 -11.46 0.58
N ILE A 19 -3.20 -11.28 -0.53
CA ILE A 19 -1.75 -11.37 -0.59
C ILE A 19 -1.19 -10.01 -0.97
N ILE A 20 -0.19 -9.52 -0.20
CA ILE A 20 0.46 -8.24 -0.47
C ILE A 20 1.82 -8.52 -1.07
N CYS A 21 2.03 -8.12 -2.32
CA CYS A 21 3.28 -8.32 -3.05
C CYS A 21 3.91 -6.96 -3.38
N GLY A 22 5.17 -6.77 -3.01
CA GLY A 22 5.87 -5.52 -3.30
C GLY A 22 6.98 -5.20 -2.32
N THR A 23 7.19 -3.91 -2.06
CA THR A 23 8.26 -3.46 -1.17
C THR A 23 7.98 -3.78 0.28
N CYS A 24 9.03 -4.19 1.00
CA CYS A 24 9.10 -4.20 2.46
C CYS A 24 10.42 -3.55 2.89
N VAL A 25 10.39 -2.72 3.91
CA VAL A 25 11.48 -1.83 4.31
C VAL A 25 11.65 -1.87 5.83
N ALA A 26 12.90 -1.81 6.31
CA ALA A 26 13.17 -1.51 7.70
C ALA A 26 13.45 0.00 7.83
N ASP A 27 12.62 0.70 8.59
CA ASP A 27 12.72 2.15 8.79
C ASP A 27 13.38 2.46 10.14
N ILE A 28 14.47 3.18 10.11
CA ILE A 28 15.24 3.63 11.28
C ILE A 28 14.87 5.09 11.55
N LEU A 29 14.17 5.36 12.64
CA LEU A 29 13.71 6.68 13.01
C LEU A 29 14.71 7.37 13.93
N VAL A 30 15.22 8.53 13.50
CA VAL A 30 16.18 9.36 14.24
C VAL A 30 15.57 10.74 14.47
N ARG A 31 15.33 11.10 15.73
CA ARG A 31 14.70 12.38 16.11
C ARG A 31 15.09 12.82 17.53
N PRO A 32 15.03 14.15 17.84
CA PRO A 32 14.92 15.24 16.88
C PRO A 32 16.26 15.50 16.18
N VAL A 33 16.22 15.77 14.86
CA VAL A 33 17.40 16.18 14.08
C VAL A 33 17.14 17.59 13.53
N PRO A 34 18.00 18.60 13.79
CA PRO A 34 17.76 19.94 13.29
C PRO A 34 18.04 20.04 11.78
N LEU A 35 17.05 19.69 10.95
CA LEU A 35 17.18 19.61 9.49
C LEU A 35 17.49 20.97 8.82
N ALA A 36 17.13 22.09 9.47
CA ALA A 36 17.50 23.43 9.02
C ALA A 36 19.02 23.70 9.11
N THR A 37 19.75 22.86 9.83
CA THR A 37 21.22 22.96 9.97
C THR A 37 21.86 21.91 9.05
N PRO A 38 22.82 22.28 8.17
CA PRO A 38 23.48 21.31 7.28
C PRO A 38 24.06 20.14 8.10
N VAL A 39 23.75 18.93 7.70
CA VAL A 39 24.37 17.70 8.22
C VAL A 39 25.76 17.58 7.62
N GLY A 40 26.80 17.48 8.47
CA GLY A 40 28.18 17.38 8.03
C GLY A 40 29.18 17.92 9.05
N GLY A 41 30.49 17.96 8.68
CA GLY A 41 31.55 18.55 9.51
C GLY A 41 31.79 17.81 10.83
N GLY A 42 31.43 16.54 10.97
CA GLY A 42 31.61 15.77 12.20
C GLY A 42 30.70 16.19 13.35
N ARG A 43 29.58 16.85 13.08
CA ARG A 43 28.63 17.30 14.09
C ARG A 43 27.95 16.12 14.80
N LEU A 44 27.86 16.17 16.10
CA LEU A 44 27.09 15.26 16.94
C LEU A 44 25.73 15.89 17.28
N PHE A 45 24.64 15.19 17.01
CA PHE A 45 23.31 15.56 17.46
C PHE A 45 22.87 14.62 18.59
N HIS A 46 22.34 15.20 19.66
CA HIS A 46 21.69 14.41 20.70
C HIS A 46 20.23 14.16 20.30
N VAL A 47 19.85 12.89 20.24
CA VAL A 47 18.53 12.46 19.76
C VAL A 47 17.86 11.58 20.83
N ASP A 48 16.56 11.38 20.72
CA ASP A 48 15.82 10.36 21.47
C ASP A 48 16.33 8.96 21.12
N PRO A 49 15.96 7.91 21.86
CA PRO A 49 16.31 6.55 21.49
C PRO A 49 15.96 6.27 20.03
N ILE A 50 16.95 5.86 19.25
CA ILE A 50 16.76 5.48 17.84
C ILE A 50 15.91 4.21 17.81
N THR A 51 14.83 4.25 17.04
CA THR A 51 13.88 3.13 16.93
C THR A 51 13.87 2.57 15.53
N ALA A 52 13.73 1.25 15.41
CA ALA A 52 13.48 0.58 14.15
C ALA A 52 12.02 0.16 14.06
N THR A 53 11.41 0.43 12.91
CA THR A 53 10.06 -0.01 12.54
C THR A 53 10.06 -0.61 11.16
N THR A 54 8.91 -0.95 10.63
CA THR A 54 8.79 -1.51 9.28
C THR A 54 7.91 -0.62 8.42
N GLY A 55 8.23 -0.54 7.14
CA GLY A 55 7.56 0.22 6.10
C GLY A 55 7.43 -0.57 4.79
N GLY A 56 7.02 0.12 3.74
CA GLY A 56 6.68 -0.48 2.47
C GLY A 56 5.29 -1.11 2.47
N ILE A 57 4.75 -1.35 1.28
CA ILE A 57 3.34 -1.79 1.12
C ILE A 57 3.05 -3.09 1.87
N VAL A 58 4.00 -4.04 1.85
CA VAL A 58 3.82 -5.35 2.51
C VAL A 58 3.64 -5.20 4.00
N CYS A 59 4.43 -4.35 4.64
CA CYS A 59 4.31 -4.09 6.07
C CYS A 59 3.11 -3.20 6.38
N ASN A 60 2.95 -2.09 5.67
CA ASN A 60 1.93 -1.09 5.99
C ASN A 60 0.52 -1.61 5.74
N THR A 61 0.22 -1.94 4.49
CA THR A 61 -1.12 -2.45 4.10
C THR A 61 -1.36 -3.86 4.68
N GLY A 62 -0.32 -4.72 4.70
CA GLY A 62 -0.45 -6.07 5.23
C GLY A 62 -0.82 -6.09 6.70
N VAL A 63 -0.09 -5.35 7.54
CA VAL A 63 -0.38 -5.24 8.99
C VAL A 63 -1.74 -4.57 9.21
N ALA A 64 -2.09 -3.54 8.43
CA ALA A 64 -3.40 -2.89 8.55
C ALA A 64 -4.55 -3.87 8.27
N LEU A 65 -4.46 -4.67 7.20
CA LEU A 65 -5.44 -5.72 6.89
C LEU A 65 -5.50 -6.78 8.00
N GLY A 66 -4.36 -7.25 8.51
CA GLY A 66 -4.30 -8.20 9.62
C GLY A 66 -5.03 -7.70 10.86
N ARG A 67 -4.78 -6.44 11.27
CA ARG A 67 -5.46 -5.81 12.40
C ARG A 67 -6.96 -5.59 12.18
N LEU A 68 -7.39 -5.44 10.93
CA LEU A 68 -8.80 -5.41 10.55
C LEU A 68 -9.43 -6.82 10.47
N GLY A 69 -8.67 -7.88 10.81
CA GLY A 69 -9.14 -9.25 10.91
C GLY A 69 -9.16 -10.00 9.58
N MET A 70 -8.37 -9.57 8.59
CA MET A 70 -8.18 -10.30 7.33
C MET A 70 -7.05 -11.33 7.46
N ARG A 71 -7.16 -12.45 6.75
CA ARG A 71 -6.09 -13.43 6.59
C ARG A 71 -5.18 -12.98 5.45
N VAL A 72 -3.94 -12.63 5.78
CA VAL A 72 -3.01 -11.97 4.85
C VAL A 72 -1.76 -12.80 4.64
N ALA A 73 -1.34 -12.96 3.38
CA ALA A 73 -0.02 -13.48 3.03
C ALA A 73 0.89 -12.31 2.57
N ALA A 74 2.15 -12.35 2.99
CA ALA A 74 3.18 -11.39 2.62
C ALA A 74 4.09 -12.01 1.55
N ALA A 75 4.24 -11.35 0.40
CA ALA A 75 5.08 -11.79 -0.70
C ALA A 75 6.10 -10.71 -1.05
N SER A 76 7.38 -10.94 -0.75
CA SER A 76 8.45 -9.98 -1.02
C SER A 76 9.82 -10.65 -0.95
N LEU A 77 10.87 -9.84 -1.14
CA LEU A 77 12.26 -10.21 -0.95
C LEU A 77 12.88 -9.40 0.19
N VAL A 78 13.59 -10.08 1.09
CA VAL A 78 14.44 -9.47 2.12
C VAL A 78 15.85 -10.01 2.00
N GLY A 79 16.83 -9.34 2.62
CA GLY A 79 18.20 -9.85 2.72
C GLY A 79 18.33 -10.93 3.79
N LYS A 80 19.51 -11.57 3.81
CA LYS A 80 19.96 -12.47 4.90
C LYS A 80 20.68 -11.65 5.96
N ASP A 81 20.00 -10.65 6.54
CA ASP A 81 20.54 -9.69 7.47
C ASP A 81 19.57 -9.39 8.62
N LEU A 82 20.02 -8.61 9.60
CA LEU A 82 19.23 -8.25 10.78
C LEU A 82 17.90 -7.55 10.42
N TRP A 83 17.90 -6.77 9.36
CA TRP A 83 16.71 -6.04 8.93
C TRP A 83 15.65 -6.97 8.33
N GLY A 84 16.09 -8.01 7.59
CA GLY A 84 15.21 -9.06 7.10
C GLY A 84 14.59 -9.88 8.23
N GLU A 85 15.35 -10.15 9.31
CA GLU A 85 14.80 -10.80 10.51
C GLU A 85 13.76 -9.91 11.19
N LEU A 86 14.06 -8.61 11.35
CA LEU A 86 13.12 -7.64 11.95
C LEU A 86 11.78 -7.63 11.20
N ILE A 87 11.82 -7.57 9.86
CA ILE A 87 10.61 -7.58 9.04
C ILE A 87 9.84 -8.90 9.23
N HIS A 88 10.54 -10.03 9.16
CA HIS A 88 9.93 -11.35 9.34
C HIS A 88 9.24 -11.49 10.70
N GLU A 89 9.93 -11.12 11.78
CA GLU A 89 9.40 -11.17 13.15
C GLU A 89 8.17 -10.26 13.28
N ARG A 90 8.23 -9.05 12.73
CA ARG A 90 7.13 -8.09 12.81
C ARG A 90 5.88 -8.61 12.09
N LEU A 91 6.03 -9.08 10.84
CA LEU A 91 4.90 -9.60 10.07
C LEU A 91 4.29 -10.85 10.73
N THR A 92 5.13 -11.73 11.29
CA THR A 92 4.68 -12.91 12.05
C THR A 92 3.92 -12.50 13.33
N ALA A 93 4.40 -11.50 14.07
CA ALA A 93 3.74 -10.99 15.27
C ALA A 93 2.36 -10.38 14.98
N ASP A 94 2.18 -9.76 13.80
CA ASP A 94 0.89 -9.27 13.32
C ASP A 94 0.08 -10.37 12.58
N SER A 95 0.47 -11.66 12.71
CA SER A 95 -0.22 -12.86 12.20
C SER A 95 -0.33 -12.95 10.68
N LEU A 96 0.60 -12.37 9.93
CA LEU A 96 0.68 -12.56 8.49
C LEU A 96 1.38 -13.89 8.16
N ASP A 97 0.93 -14.55 7.10
CA ASP A 97 1.68 -15.67 6.50
C ASP A 97 2.90 -15.12 5.76
N VAL A 98 4.08 -15.56 6.17
CA VAL A 98 5.37 -15.10 5.64
C VAL A 98 6.07 -16.16 4.77
N THR A 99 5.34 -17.19 4.34
CA THR A 99 5.92 -18.30 3.55
C THR A 99 6.30 -17.90 2.13
N ALA A 100 5.83 -16.74 1.64
CA ALA A 100 6.25 -16.12 0.39
C ALA A 100 7.17 -14.90 0.60
N LEU A 101 7.75 -14.73 1.79
CA LEU A 101 8.79 -13.74 2.07
C LEU A 101 10.16 -14.41 1.88
N ASP A 102 10.69 -14.35 0.65
CA ASP A 102 11.95 -15.00 0.29
C ASP A 102 13.17 -14.20 0.77
N ARG A 103 14.26 -14.93 1.05
CA ARG A 103 15.56 -14.33 1.39
C ARG A 103 16.46 -14.28 0.17
N HIS A 104 16.77 -13.08 -0.30
CA HIS A 104 17.69 -12.92 -1.43
C HIS A 104 19.12 -13.36 -1.01
N PRO A 105 19.84 -14.09 -1.88
CA PRO A 105 21.14 -14.67 -1.51
C PRO A 105 22.23 -13.61 -1.26
N THR A 106 22.19 -12.47 -1.95
CA THR A 106 23.27 -11.47 -1.98
C THR A 106 22.83 -10.04 -1.75
N LEU A 107 21.57 -9.67 -2.03
CA LEU A 107 21.07 -8.31 -1.80
C LEU A 107 20.68 -8.13 -0.34
N ALA A 108 21.01 -6.95 0.21
CA ALA A 108 20.59 -6.55 1.54
C ALA A 108 19.09 -6.20 1.56
N THR A 109 18.50 -6.25 2.75
CA THR A 109 17.14 -5.76 2.97
C THR A 109 17.03 -4.27 2.65
N SER A 110 15.89 -3.84 2.12
CA SER A 110 15.59 -2.42 1.94
C SER A 110 15.56 -1.72 3.29
N THR A 111 16.21 -0.56 3.38
CA THR A 111 16.30 0.21 4.63
C THR A 111 16.14 1.70 4.37
N THR A 112 15.50 2.40 5.31
CA THR A 112 15.39 3.86 5.29
C THR A 112 15.85 4.44 6.62
N ALA A 113 16.80 5.37 6.62
CA ALA A 113 17.02 6.24 7.76
C ALA A 113 16.15 7.49 7.60
N ALA A 114 15.17 7.65 8.49
CA ALA A 114 14.28 8.80 8.54
C ALA A 114 14.78 9.77 9.60
N LEU A 115 15.32 10.91 9.17
CA LEU A 115 15.73 12.02 10.03
C LEU A 115 14.53 12.95 10.19
N ILE A 116 14.09 13.17 11.41
CA ILE A 116 12.86 13.91 11.75
C ILE A 116 13.20 15.10 12.62
N ASP A 117 12.80 16.30 12.21
CA ASP A 117 13.06 17.50 12.99
C ASP A 117 12.00 17.70 14.11
N PRO A 118 12.19 18.69 15.02
CA PRO A 118 11.22 18.99 16.07
C PRO A 118 9.84 19.43 15.54
N GLY A 119 9.76 19.94 14.30
CA GLY A 119 8.52 20.34 13.65
C GLY A 119 7.80 19.20 12.92
N GLY A 120 8.44 18.01 12.84
CA GLY A 120 7.90 16.86 12.12
C GLY A 120 8.31 16.79 10.64
N GLU A 121 9.11 17.75 10.14
CA GLU A 121 9.72 17.68 8.80
C GLU A 121 10.69 16.51 8.71
N ARG A 122 10.83 15.92 7.52
CA ARG A 122 11.58 14.68 7.33
C ARG A 122 12.58 14.77 6.19
N SER A 123 13.69 14.07 6.39
CA SER A 123 14.66 13.77 5.33
C SER A 123 14.96 12.27 5.36
N PHE A 124 15.03 11.66 4.18
CA PHE A 124 15.19 10.21 4.06
C PHE A 124 16.50 9.87 3.35
N ALA A 125 17.25 8.92 3.93
CA ALA A 125 18.31 8.20 3.23
C ALA A 125 17.83 6.77 3.01
N HIS A 126 17.55 6.40 1.75
CA HIS A 126 16.91 5.14 1.38
C HIS A 126 17.82 4.23 0.58
N HIS A 127 17.90 2.96 0.98
CA HIS A 127 18.50 1.86 0.22
C HIS A 127 17.39 0.94 -0.30
N VAL A 128 17.27 0.81 -1.62
CA VAL A 128 16.18 0.06 -2.27
C VAL A 128 16.23 -1.44 -1.91
N GLY A 129 17.40 -2.06 -1.90
CA GLY A 129 17.59 -3.43 -1.41
C GLY A 129 16.93 -4.54 -2.24
N ALA A 130 16.68 -5.67 -1.58
CA ALA A 130 16.19 -6.91 -2.19
C ALA A 130 14.86 -6.78 -2.95
N PRO A 131 13.87 -5.97 -2.55
CA PRO A 131 12.63 -5.81 -3.32
C PRO A 131 12.83 -5.31 -4.76
N ALA A 132 13.96 -4.67 -5.07
CA ALA A 132 14.29 -4.30 -6.45
C ALA A 132 14.45 -5.50 -7.40
N ALA A 133 14.73 -6.68 -6.86
CA ALA A 133 14.88 -7.93 -7.61
C ALA A 133 13.56 -8.73 -7.74
N LEU A 134 12.42 -8.16 -7.33
CA LEU A 134 11.12 -8.76 -7.62
C LEU A 134 10.90 -8.76 -9.14
N ASP A 135 10.63 -9.95 -9.68
CA ASP A 135 10.48 -10.21 -11.11
C ASP A 135 9.34 -11.20 -11.40
N LEU A 136 9.12 -11.53 -12.67
CA LEU A 136 8.10 -12.50 -13.07
C LEU A 136 8.41 -13.90 -12.54
N ASP A 137 9.67 -14.28 -12.36
CA ASP A 137 10.02 -15.60 -11.86
C ASP A 137 9.69 -15.72 -10.37
N PHE A 138 9.85 -14.64 -9.59
CA PHE A 138 9.32 -14.59 -8.23
C PHE A 138 7.81 -14.84 -8.21
N LEU A 139 7.05 -14.13 -9.04
CA LEU A 139 5.59 -14.29 -9.11
C LEU A 139 5.19 -15.72 -9.53
N ARG A 140 5.90 -16.32 -10.48
CA ARG A 140 5.68 -17.72 -10.91
C ARG A 140 5.94 -18.72 -9.79
N ARG A 141 7.04 -18.56 -9.04
CA ARG A 141 7.35 -19.44 -7.90
C ARG A 141 6.26 -19.39 -6.84
N HIS A 142 5.65 -18.24 -6.64
CA HIS A 142 4.60 -18.02 -5.65
C HIS A 142 3.17 -18.05 -6.22
N ALA A 143 2.97 -18.53 -7.46
CA ALA A 143 1.66 -18.60 -8.11
C ALA A 143 0.61 -19.33 -7.26
N GLY A 144 1.02 -20.35 -6.48
CA GLY A 144 0.15 -21.06 -5.55
C GLY A 144 -0.40 -20.18 -4.41
N HIS A 145 0.34 -19.17 -3.95
CA HIS A 145 -0.16 -18.21 -2.95
C HIS A 145 -1.20 -17.27 -3.56
N PHE A 146 -0.96 -16.77 -4.78
CA PHE A 146 -1.95 -15.98 -5.50
C PHE A 146 -3.24 -16.77 -5.75
N ALA A 147 -3.12 -18.04 -6.20
CA ALA A 147 -4.27 -18.91 -6.42
C ALA A 147 -5.11 -19.16 -5.16
N ARG A 148 -4.52 -19.09 -3.98
CA ARG A 148 -5.17 -19.25 -2.67
C ARG A 148 -5.66 -17.94 -2.06
N SER A 149 -5.47 -16.80 -2.75
CA SER A 149 -5.84 -15.46 -2.28
C SER A 149 -7.03 -14.90 -3.05
N ARG A 150 -7.91 -14.14 -2.38
CA ARG A 150 -9.06 -13.47 -3.03
C ARG A 150 -8.62 -12.21 -3.77
N PHE A 151 -7.75 -11.42 -3.15
CA PHE A 151 -7.14 -10.21 -3.71
C PHE A 151 -5.62 -10.28 -3.60
N ALA A 152 -4.93 -9.81 -4.63
CA ALA A 152 -3.52 -9.43 -4.57
C ALA A 152 -3.41 -7.90 -4.58
N VAL A 153 -2.61 -7.34 -3.69
CA VAL A 153 -2.15 -5.95 -3.78
C VAL A 153 -0.74 -5.99 -4.34
N LEU A 154 -0.52 -5.41 -5.51
CA LEU A 154 0.81 -5.27 -6.11
C LEU A 154 1.27 -3.81 -5.94
N GLY A 155 2.34 -3.58 -5.22
CA GLY A 155 2.84 -2.22 -4.93
C GLY A 155 4.20 -2.21 -4.23
N TYR A 156 4.88 -1.16 -4.26
CA TYR A 156 4.57 0.18 -4.81
C TYR A 156 5.05 0.27 -6.26
N PHE A 157 4.15 0.35 -7.21
CA PHE A 157 4.51 0.69 -8.59
C PHE A 157 5.20 2.05 -8.61
N GLY A 158 6.33 2.17 -9.32
CA GLY A 158 7.26 3.29 -9.25
C GLY A 158 8.49 3.02 -8.36
N LEU A 159 8.48 1.92 -7.57
CA LEU A 159 9.61 1.48 -6.73
C LEU A 159 9.95 -0.01 -6.92
N LEU A 160 9.50 -0.62 -8.01
CA LEU A 160 9.72 -2.03 -8.36
C LEU A 160 10.42 -2.16 -9.71
N PRO A 161 11.70 -1.75 -9.84
CA PRO A 161 12.40 -1.67 -11.12
C PRO A 161 12.46 -3.02 -11.88
N GLY A 162 12.39 -4.15 -11.18
CA GLY A 162 12.35 -5.47 -11.82
C GLY A 162 10.99 -5.84 -12.42
N LEU A 163 9.89 -5.26 -11.91
CA LEU A 163 8.53 -5.53 -12.39
C LEU A 163 7.98 -4.44 -13.32
N GLU A 164 8.43 -3.20 -13.19
CA GLU A 164 7.91 -2.08 -13.97
C GLU A 164 7.96 -2.29 -15.50
N PRO A 165 9.07 -2.79 -16.08
CA PRO A 165 9.14 -3.04 -17.53
C PRO A 165 8.17 -4.12 -18.03
N VAL A 166 7.73 -5.01 -17.15
CA VAL A 166 6.87 -6.18 -17.41
C VAL A 166 5.60 -6.15 -16.57
N PHE A 167 5.16 -4.95 -16.17
CA PHE A 167 4.08 -4.78 -15.20
C PHE A 167 2.74 -5.36 -15.67
N ARG A 168 2.42 -5.20 -16.96
CA ARG A 168 1.23 -5.83 -17.57
C ARG A 168 1.26 -7.35 -17.41
N GLU A 169 2.40 -7.97 -17.70
CA GLU A 169 2.60 -9.41 -17.59
C GLU A 169 2.50 -9.87 -16.13
N ALA A 170 3.04 -9.08 -15.19
CA ALA A 170 2.95 -9.34 -13.77
C ALA A 170 1.49 -9.35 -13.28
N VAL A 171 0.72 -8.33 -13.65
CA VAL A 171 -0.71 -8.25 -13.32
C VAL A 171 -1.51 -9.38 -13.97
N ALA A 172 -1.23 -9.68 -15.26
CA ALA A 172 -1.90 -10.77 -15.97
C ALA A 172 -1.64 -12.14 -15.32
N LEU A 173 -0.39 -12.44 -14.93
CA LEU A 173 -0.01 -13.67 -14.24
C LEU A 173 -0.79 -13.86 -12.93
N ILE A 174 -0.93 -12.81 -12.13
CA ILE A 174 -1.69 -12.84 -10.88
C ILE A 174 -3.17 -13.11 -11.15
N ARG A 175 -3.72 -12.49 -12.19
CA ARG A 175 -5.12 -12.71 -12.59
C ARG A 175 -5.36 -14.12 -13.11
N ASP A 176 -4.44 -14.66 -13.91
CA ASP A 176 -4.53 -16.03 -14.45
C ASP A 176 -4.50 -17.07 -13.33
N ALA A 177 -3.83 -16.77 -12.20
CA ALA A 177 -3.96 -17.55 -10.97
C ALA A 177 -5.35 -17.43 -10.31
N GLY A 178 -6.25 -16.61 -10.86
CA GLY A 178 -7.62 -16.40 -10.38
C GLY A 178 -7.75 -15.38 -9.26
N CYS A 179 -6.72 -14.61 -8.97
CA CYS A 179 -6.72 -13.57 -7.95
C CYS A 179 -7.19 -12.23 -8.55
N ARG A 180 -7.96 -11.44 -7.81
CA ARG A 180 -8.26 -10.05 -8.19
C ARG A 180 -7.07 -9.18 -7.85
N VAL A 181 -6.86 -8.11 -8.62
CA VAL A 181 -5.66 -7.27 -8.46
C VAL A 181 -6.04 -5.85 -8.04
N ALA A 182 -5.46 -5.42 -6.93
CA ALA A 182 -5.34 -4.02 -6.55
C ALA A 182 -3.91 -3.56 -6.81
N VAL A 183 -3.74 -2.33 -7.27
CA VAL A 183 -2.42 -1.71 -7.45
C VAL A 183 -2.32 -0.48 -6.56
N GLU A 184 -1.19 -0.36 -5.88
CA GLU A 184 -0.80 0.85 -5.15
C GLU A 184 0.49 1.41 -5.76
N THR A 185 0.55 2.72 -5.87
CA THR A 185 1.72 3.45 -6.37
C THR A 185 2.50 4.09 -5.23
N ALA A 186 3.72 4.51 -5.49
CA ALA A 186 4.53 5.28 -4.54
C ALA A 186 5.58 6.12 -5.28
N GLY A 187 6.20 7.06 -4.57
CA GLY A 187 7.17 7.97 -5.16
C GLY A 187 6.52 8.91 -6.15
N SER A 188 6.97 8.90 -7.40
CA SER A 188 6.32 9.62 -8.51
C SER A 188 5.06 8.92 -9.05
N GLY A 189 4.71 7.75 -8.51
CA GLY A 189 3.59 6.95 -9.01
C GLY A 189 3.86 6.17 -10.29
N GLY A 190 5.07 6.23 -10.83
CA GLY A 190 5.43 5.69 -12.15
C GLY A 190 4.83 6.51 -13.29
N SER A 191 5.06 6.08 -14.53
CA SER A 191 4.48 6.76 -15.70
C SER A 191 3.17 6.12 -16.15
N LEU A 192 2.26 6.93 -16.71
CA LEU A 192 1.03 6.40 -17.31
C LEU A 192 1.34 5.46 -18.49
N GLU A 193 2.40 5.72 -19.25
CA GLU A 193 2.84 4.87 -20.36
C GLU A 193 3.11 3.42 -19.91
N GLN A 194 3.78 3.27 -18.77
CA GLN A 194 4.08 1.96 -18.18
C GLN A 194 2.84 1.32 -17.53
N LEU A 195 1.97 2.12 -16.90
CA LEU A 195 0.79 1.65 -16.18
C LEU A 195 -0.37 1.30 -17.14
N ALA A 196 -0.58 2.10 -18.18
CA ALA A 196 -1.74 2.00 -19.08
C ALA A 196 -1.96 0.59 -19.66
N PRO A 197 -0.93 -0.16 -20.11
CA PRO A 197 -1.13 -1.53 -20.59
C PRO A 197 -1.67 -2.51 -19.53
N ALA A 198 -1.49 -2.22 -18.24
CA ALA A 198 -1.96 -3.06 -17.14
C ALA A 198 -3.36 -2.68 -16.65
N LEU A 199 -3.80 -1.43 -16.84
CA LEU A 199 -5.09 -0.92 -16.37
C LEU A 199 -6.29 -1.80 -16.70
N PRO A 200 -6.40 -2.43 -17.91
CA PRO A 200 -7.51 -3.34 -18.22
C PRO A 200 -7.59 -4.58 -17.32
N PHE A 201 -6.54 -4.89 -16.59
CA PHE A 201 -6.41 -6.07 -15.73
C PHE A 201 -6.52 -5.75 -14.23
N ILE A 202 -6.66 -4.47 -13.86
CA ILE A 202 -6.70 -4.00 -12.48
C ILE A 202 -8.14 -3.88 -12.00
N ASP A 203 -8.45 -4.49 -10.85
CA ASP A 203 -9.79 -4.46 -10.24
C ASP A 203 -9.98 -3.31 -9.25
N LEU A 204 -8.88 -2.78 -8.70
CA LEU A 204 -8.90 -1.66 -7.76
C LEU A 204 -7.67 -0.78 -7.94
N PHE A 205 -7.87 0.51 -8.22
CA PHE A 205 -6.78 1.48 -8.35
C PHE A 205 -7.20 2.86 -7.80
N VAL A 206 -6.58 3.27 -6.70
CA VAL A 206 -6.88 4.53 -5.99
C VAL A 206 -5.57 5.22 -5.57
N PRO A 207 -4.82 5.81 -6.52
CA PRO A 207 -3.59 6.54 -6.21
C PRO A 207 -3.86 7.80 -5.39
N SER A 208 -2.82 8.42 -4.83
CA SER A 208 -2.90 9.78 -4.31
C SER A 208 -3.06 10.79 -5.45
N LEU A 209 -3.57 12.01 -5.13
CA LEU A 209 -3.72 13.05 -6.13
C LEU A 209 -2.37 13.43 -6.76
N ASP A 210 -1.31 13.53 -5.96
CA ASP A 210 0.02 13.91 -6.46
C ASP A 210 0.57 12.87 -7.44
N GLU A 211 0.46 11.57 -7.11
CA GLU A 211 0.83 10.47 -8.02
C GLU A 211 -0.01 10.48 -9.30
N ALA A 212 -1.30 10.68 -9.16
CA ALA A 212 -2.22 10.73 -10.29
C ALA A 212 -1.98 11.94 -11.22
N VAL A 213 -1.62 13.08 -10.66
CA VAL A 213 -1.19 14.28 -11.40
C VAL A 213 0.10 14.01 -12.16
N GLU A 214 1.08 13.38 -11.53
CA GLU A 214 2.35 13.02 -12.17
C GLU A 214 2.12 12.04 -13.34
N GLN A 215 1.25 11.06 -13.16
CA GLN A 215 0.91 10.07 -14.19
C GLN A 215 0.16 10.68 -15.37
N THR A 216 -0.83 11.53 -15.11
CA THR A 216 -1.80 11.96 -16.14
C THR A 216 -1.61 13.39 -16.64
N GLY A 217 -0.89 14.22 -15.88
CA GLY A 217 -0.83 15.67 -16.09
C GLY A 217 -2.11 16.43 -15.73
N LEU A 218 -3.17 15.71 -15.31
CA LEU A 218 -4.47 16.28 -14.97
C LEU A 218 -4.56 16.60 -13.47
N ARG A 219 -5.37 17.58 -13.09
CA ARG A 219 -5.53 18.02 -11.69
C ARG A 219 -6.91 17.74 -11.11
N GLU A 220 -7.93 17.65 -11.97
CA GLU A 220 -9.30 17.37 -11.54
C GLU A 220 -9.51 15.86 -11.34
N PRO A 221 -9.88 15.39 -10.12
CA PRO A 221 -9.99 13.97 -9.81
C PRO A 221 -10.92 13.19 -10.75
N ARG A 222 -12.03 13.82 -11.19
CA ARG A 222 -12.96 13.17 -12.14
C ARG A 222 -12.37 13.00 -13.52
N GLU A 223 -11.57 13.97 -13.98
CA GLU A 223 -10.84 13.89 -15.26
C GLU A 223 -9.74 12.84 -15.20
N ILE A 224 -9.02 12.74 -14.07
CA ILE A 224 -8.02 11.68 -13.82
C ILE A 224 -8.67 10.30 -13.93
N VAL A 225 -9.79 10.09 -13.24
CA VAL A 225 -10.53 8.81 -13.32
C VAL A 225 -10.99 8.53 -14.75
N ALA A 226 -11.50 9.54 -15.47
CA ALA A 226 -11.89 9.41 -16.87
C ALA A 226 -10.71 9.01 -17.77
N CYS A 227 -9.52 9.57 -17.52
CA CYS A 227 -8.29 9.21 -18.21
C CYS A 227 -7.95 7.73 -18.00
N TYR A 228 -7.97 7.21 -16.78
CA TYR A 228 -7.74 5.78 -16.52
C TYR A 228 -8.80 4.90 -17.18
N ARG A 229 -10.08 5.31 -17.20
CA ARG A 229 -11.16 4.62 -17.93
C ARG A 229 -10.89 4.55 -19.43
N GLN A 230 -10.41 5.64 -20.04
CA GLN A 230 -10.03 5.68 -21.46
C GLN A 230 -8.92 4.69 -21.81
N HIS A 231 -8.03 4.40 -20.83
CA HIS A 231 -7.01 3.36 -20.97
C HIS A 231 -7.52 1.95 -20.59
N GLY A 232 -8.84 1.79 -20.47
CA GLY A 232 -9.48 0.48 -20.33
C GLY A 232 -9.62 -0.05 -18.91
N ALA A 233 -9.37 0.76 -17.88
CA ALA A 233 -9.54 0.33 -16.48
C ALA A 233 -11.01 0.02 -16.17
N PRO A 234 -11.40 -1.24 -15.85
CA PRO A 234 -12.80 -1.62 -15.63
C PRO A 234 -13.21 -1.58 -14.15
N GLY A 235 -12.22 -1.63 -13.25
CA GLY A 235 -12.42 -1.86 -11.81
C GLY A 235 -12.92 -0.65 -11.03
N LEU A 236 -12.91 -0.74 -9.71
CA LEU A 236 -13.12 0.39 -8.83
C LEU A 236 -11.91 1.33 -8.93
N LEU A 237 -12.14 2.54 -9.38
CA LEU A 237 -11.15 3.60 -9.47
C LEU A 237 -11.39 4.67 -8.42
N GLY A 238 -10.38 5.50 -8.19
CA GLY A 238 -10.52 6.69 -7.36
C GLY A 238 -9.25 7.50 -7.26
N VAL A 239 -9.29 8.55 -6.44
CA VAL A 239 -8.14 9.42 -6.13
C VAL A 239 -8.19 9.79 -4.65
N LYS A 240 -7.12 9.52 -3.91
CA LYS A 240 -6.96 9.96 -2.51
C LYS A 240 -6.61 11.45 -2.49
N LEU A 241 -7.36 12.25 -1.73
CA LEU A 241 -7.31 13.72 -1.74
C LEU A 241 -6.73 14.29 -0.42
N GLY A 242 -6.03 13.46 0.36
CA GLY A 242 -5.50 13.84 1.66
C GLY A 242 -6.60 14.24 2.65
N SER A 243 -6.49 15.41 3.26
CA SER A 243 -7.49 15.93 4.21
C SER A 243 -8.86 16.20 3.60
N ARG A 244 -8.99 16.20 2.27
CA ARG A 244 -10.28 16.33 1.58
C ARG A 244 -11.03 15.02 1.42
N GLY A 245 -10.44 13.90 1.86
CA GLY A 245 -11.04 12.57 1.73
C GLY A 245 -10.63 11.85 0.44
N VAL A 246 -11.56 11.16 -0.21
CA VAL A 246 -11.30 10.34 -1.40
C VAL A 246 -12.48 10.43 -2.37
N LEU A 247 -12.19 10.57 -3.66
CA LEU A 247 -13.15 10.33 -4.74
C LEU A 247 -13.06 8.87 -5.16
N LEU A 248 -14.17 8.12 -5.13
CA LEU A 248 -14.27 6.77 -5.67
C LEU A 248 -15.18 6.75 -6.90
N SER A 249 -14.92 5.85 -7.84
CA SER A 249 -15.71 5.65 -9.05
C SER A 249 -15.94 4.15 -9.28
N PRO A 250 -17.09 3.60 -8.84
CA PRO A 250 -17.44 2.19 -9.04
C PRO A 250 -17.62 1.82 -10.51
N ALA A 251 -18.18 2.71 -11.30
CA ALA A 251 -18.41 2.54 -12.73
C ALA A 251 -18.17 3.85 -13.50
N ALA A 252 -18.13 3.77 -14.83
CA ALA A 252 -17.99 4.95 -15.67
C ALA A 252 -19.14 5.93 -15.44
N GLY A 253 -18.80 7.19 -15.15
CA GLY A 253 -19.77 8.25 -14.84
C GLY A 253 -20.34 8.24 -13.41
N GLU A 254 -20.04 7.23 -12.61
CA GLU A 254 -20.45 7.16 -11.21
C GLU A 254 -19.33 7.63 -10.30
N PHE A 255 -19.65 8.53 -9.36
CA PHE A 255 -18.70 9.09 -8.41
C PHE A 255 -19.27 9.14 -7.01
N LEU A 256 -18.46 8.79 -6.03
CA LEU A 256 -18.74 8.82 -4.61
C LEU A 256 -17.69 9.67 -3.92
N ASP A 257 -18.10 10.77 -3.36
CA ASP A 257 -17.23 11.62 -2.53
C ASP A 257 -17.26 11.08 -1.08
N ILE A 258 -16.13 10.54 -0.63
CA ILE A 258 -15.96 10.02 0.72
C ILE A 258 -15.22 11.07 1.54
N PRO A 259 -15.86 11.69 2.52
CA PRO A 259 -15.21 12.71 3.34
C PRO A 259 -14.12 12.13 4.22
N CYS A 260 -13.14 12.96 4.58
CA CYS A 260 -12.17 12.63 5.61
C CYS A 260 -12.89 12.40 6.94
N ILE A 261 -12.47 11.37 7.68
CA ILE A 261 -12.94 11.10 9.04
C ILE A 261 -11.99 11.77 10.03
N ALA A 262 -12.54 12.40 11.06
CA ALA A 262 -11.75 13.01 12.12
C ALA A 262 -10.90 11.96 12.83
N ALA A 263 -9.62 12.26 13.03
CA ALA A 263 -8.72 11.39 13.75
C ALA A 263 -9.18 11.26 15.21
N PRO A 264 -9.17 10.03 15.79
CA PRO A 264 -9.62 9.80 17.16
C PRO A 264 -8.61 10.24 18.23
N GLY A 265 -7.72 11.14 17.88
CA GLY A 265 -6.68 11.74 18.73
C GLY A 265 -5.81 12.72 17.94
N PRO A 266 -4.79 13.30 18.55
CA PRO A 266 -3.86 14.19 17.85
C PRO A 266 -3.20 13.47 16.65
N VAL A 267 -3.05 14.18 15.54
CA VAL A 267 -2.27 13.70 14.39
C VAL A 267 -0.80 13.75 14.77
N ALA A 268 -0.17 12.56 14.80
CA ALA A 268 1.24 12.40 15.15
C ALA A 268 2.11 12.21 13.89
N ASP A 269 1.60 11.46 12.90
CA ASP A 269 2.34 11.08 11.71
C ASP A 269 1.39 10.68 10.58
N THR A 270 1.56 11.23 9.38
CA THR A 270 0.71 10.91 8.22
C THR A 270 1.24 9.77 7.36
N THR A 271 2.40 9.20 7.72
CA THR A 271 3.00 8.07 7.02
C THR A 271 2.06 6.86 7.03
N GLY A 272 1.87 6.23 5.86
CA GLY A 272 1.03 5.04 5.72
C GLY A 272 -0.47 5.30 5.73
N ALA A 273 -0.93 6.57 5.78
CA ALA A 273 -2.38 6.87 5.72
C ALA A 273 -3.03 6.34 4.44
N GLY A 274 -2.33 6.41 3.29
CA GLY A 274 -2.77 5.85 2.01
C GLY A 274 -2.90 4.33 2.05
N ASP A 275 -1.91 3.65 2.63
CA ASP A 275 -1.89 2.19 2.81
C ASP A 275 -3.03 1.73 3.74
N ALA A 276 -3.22 2.47 4.84
CA ALA A 276 -4.31 2.23 5.78
C ALA A 276 -5.69 2.44 5.14
N PHE A 277 -5.83 3.48 4.30
CA PHE A 277 -7.04 3.68 3.50
C PHE A 277 -7.31 2.48 2.59
N LEU A 278 -6.30 2.03 1.83
CA LEU A 278 -6.43 0.88 0.93
C LEU A 278 -6.82 -0.39 1.71
N ALA A 279 -6.19 -0.62 2.86
CA ALA A 279 -6.51 -1.77 3.72
C ALA A 279 -7.95 -1.74 4.22
N GLY A 280 -8.43 -0.59 4.69
CA GLY A 280 -9.83 -0.43 5.12
C GLY A 280 -10.82 -0.60 3.98
N LEU A 281 -10.56 0.00 2.81
CA LEU A 281 -11.38 -0.16 1.60
C LEU A 281 -11.47 -1.62 1.19
N LEU A 282 -10.33 -2.32 1.07
CA LEU A 282 -10.27 -3.75 0.75
C LEU A 282 -11.01 -4.60 1.78
N THR A 283 -10.87 -4.30 3.08
CA THR A 283 -11.60 -5.00 4.15
C THR A 283 -13.10 -4.87 3.96
N GLY A 284 -13.59 -3.67 3.67
CA GLY A 284 -15.01 -3.43 3.40
C GLY A 284 -15.52 -4.22 2.19
N LEU A 285 -14.78 -4.16 1.07
CA LEU A 285 -15.12 -4.88 -0.17
C LEU A 285 -15.12 -6.40 0.04
N LEU A 286 -14.13 -6.93 0.78
CA LEU A 286 -14.02 -8.36 1.09
C LEU A 286 -15.14 -8.86 2.02
N ARG A 287 -15.71 -7.97 2.84
CA ARG A 287 -16.88 -8.20 3.68
C ARG A 287 -18.20 -7.91 2.96
N ALA A 288 -18.15 -7.67 1.63
CA ALA A 288 -19.31 -7.36 0.79
C ALA A 288 -20.10 -6.11 1.24
N MET A 289 -19.40 -5.13 1.85
CA MET A 289 -20.02 -3.83 2.15
C MET A 289 -20.23 -3.04 0.85
N PRO A 290 -21.27 -2.18 0.78
CA PRO A 290 -21.41 -1.21 -0.29
C PRO A 290 -20.14 -0.35 -0.46
N VAL A 291 -19.79 0.04 -1.69
CA VAL A 291 -18.54 0.76 -1.98
C VAL A 291 -18.40 2.04 -1.13
N ALA A 292 -19.50 2.77 -0.92
CA ALA A 292 -19.52 3.97 -0.07
C ALA A 292 -19.13 3.66 1.39
N GLU A 293 -19.66 2.57 1.95
CA GLU A 293 -19.34 2.14 3.32
C GLU A 293 -17.91 1.61 3.41
N ALA A 294 -17.46 0.84 2.41
CA ALA A 294 -16.08 0.38 2.31
C ALA A 294 -15.10 1.57 2.22
N GLY A 295 -15.45 2.60 1.45
CA GLY A 295 -14.69 3.85 1.38
C GLY A 295 -14.63 4.59 2.72
N ARG A 296 -15.74 4.66 3.46
CA ARG A 296 -15.78 5.23 4.82
C ARG A 296 -14.92 4.42 5.80
N LEU A 297 -14.93 3.10 5.72
CA LEU A 297 -14.04 2.25 6.51
C LEU A 297 -12.57 2.53 6.18
N GLY A 298 -12.25 2.70 4.89
CA GLY A 298 -10.93 3.15 4.45
C GLY A 298 -10.51 4.47 5.09
N ALA A 299 -11.38 5.48 5.03
CA ALA A 299 -11.14 6.80 5.63
C ALA A 299 -10.97 6.72 7.16
N ALA A 300 -11.77 5.89 7.86
CA ALA A 300 -11.65 5.68 9.30
C ALA A 300 -10.35 4.96 9.67
N THR A 301 -9.91 3.99 8.85
CA THR A 301 -8.63 3.29 9.05
C THR A 301 -7.44 4.25 8.90
N ALA A 302 -7.49 5.12 7.88
CA ALA A 302 -6.49 6.17 7.71
C ALA A 302 -6.49 7.17 8.88
N ALA A 303 -7.68 7.56 9.37
CA ALA A 303 -7.82 8.43 10.52
C ALA A 303 -7.24 7.82 11.82
N CYS A 304 -7.33 6.51 11.99
CA CYS A 304 -6.64 5.81 13.09
C CYS A 304 -5.12 5.82 12.88
N CYS A 305 -4.66 5.50 11.67
CA CYS A 305 -3.24 5.39 11.32
C CYS A 305 -2.47 6.65 11.73
N VAL A 306 -2.98 7.83 11.40
CA VAL A 306 -2.29 9.11 11.63
C VAL A 306 -2.13 9.50 13.11
N THR A 307 -2.72 8.76 14.06
CA THR A 307 -2.56 9.02 15.51
C THR A 307 -1.32 8.37 16.13
N GLY A 308 -0.58 7.56 15.36
CA GLY A 308 0.66 6.91 15.79
C GLY A 308 1.87 7.40 15.01
N ILE A 309 3.07 7.16 15.51
CA ILE A 309 4.33 7.43 14.81
C ILE A 309 4.68 6.19 13.98
N GLY A 310 4.93 6.37 12.68
CA GLY A 310 5.08 5.30 11.71
C GLY A 310 3.73 4.77 11.22
N ALA A 311 3.77 3.99 10.14
CA ALA A 311 2.58 3.63 9.35
C ALA A 311 1.58 2.70 10.07
N THR A 312 1.95 2.06 11.18
CA THR A 312 1.12 1.01 11.78
C THR A 312 0.77 1.24 13.25
N ALA A 313 1.44 2.17 13.95
CA ALA A 313 1.27 2.31 15.40
C ALA A 313 -0.15 2.78 15.83
N GLY A 314 -0.79 3.64 15.03
CA GLY A 314 -2.15 4.13 15.29
C GLY A 314 -3.27 3.20 14.85
N LEU A 315 -2.98 2.12 14.13
CA LEU A 315 -4.00 1.20 13.60
C LEU A 315 -4.78 0.49 14.72
N ARG A 316 -6.07 0.30 14.49
CA ARG A 316 -7.01 -0.30 15.44
C ARG A 316 -7.65 -1.56 14.87
N SER A 317 -8.31 -2.33 15.72
CA SER A 317 -9.14 -3.47 15.29
C SER A 317 -10.31 -3.02 14.42
N PHE A 318 -10.91 -3.94 13.65
CA PHE A 318 -12.10 -3.67 12.85
C PHE A 318 -13.23 -3.04 13.67
N ALA A 319 -13.54 -3.61 14.84
CA ALA A 319 -14.63 -3.10 15.70
C ALA A 319 -14.34 -1.67 16.19
N ALA A 320 -13.09 -1.39 16.62
CA ALA A 320 -12.72 -0.06 17.09
C ALA A 320 -12.67 0.97 15.95
N THR A 321 -12.32 0.56 14.74
CA THR A 321 -12.34 1.43 13.55
C THR A 321 -13.78 1.73 13.11
N MET A 322 -14.65 0.72 13.08
CA MET A 322 -16.06 0.89 12.75
C MET A 322 -16.80 1.82 13.73
N ALA A 323 -16.39 1.84 15.01
CA ALA A 323 -16.98 2.73 16.02
C ALA A 323 -16.79 4.24 15.69
N LEU A 324 -15.84 4.60 14.83
CA LEU A 324 -15.66 5.99 14.35
C LEU A 324 -16.68 6.39 13.28
N LEU A 325 -17.44 5.46 12.74
CA LEU A 325 -18.41 5.70 11.66
C LEU A 325 -19.85 5.91 12.16
N ASN A 326 -20.06 5.72 13.48
CA ASN A 326 -21.34 5.84 14.17
C ASN A 326 -21.49 7.26 14.88
#